data_82f03a111d7f089c53d3c0690079019a
#
_entry.id   82f03a111d7f089c53d3c0690079019a
#
_cell.length_a   1.000
_cell.length_b   1.000
_cell.length_c   1.000
_cell.angle_alpha   90.00
_cell.angle_beta   90.00
_cell.angle_gamma   90.00
#
_symmetry.space_group_name_H-M   'P 1'
#
loop_
_entity.id
_entity.type
_entity.pdbx_description
1 polymer ?
#
loop_
_entity_poly.entity_id
_entity_poly.type
_entity_poly.pdbx_seq_one_letter_code
_entity_poly.pdbx_strand_id
1 'polypeptide(L)'
;MQTSAETGGAMYGFLACTARQYMTRTVKTVTRQTTMRELGALFEKHDFNAFPVLEDGQMTRLVSKFDFLRAFAFTSRQIVPHYDELMNRPVAEVMTEAVVHVDPTSPLTRVLELMVSLKARSFPVLNADRRLEGIISREDIMRALKETTQNG
;
A
#
# COMPACT_ATOMS: atom_id res chain seq x y z
N MET A 1 -19.69 -1.28 35.20
CA MET A 1 -18.45 -2.02 35.43
C MET A 1 -18.24 -3.18 34.48
N GLN A 2 -19.31 -3.85 34.07
CA GLN A 2 -19.23 -4.88 33.05
C GLN A 2 -18.79 -4.33 31.71
N THR A 3 -19.16 -3.09 31.40
CA THR A 3 -18.81 -2.46 30.13
C THR A 3 -17.31 -2.26 29.95
N SER A 4 -16.56 -1.97 31.03
CA SER A 4 -15.12 -1.78 30.88
C SER A 4 -14.38 -3.10 30.66
N ALA A 5 -14.87 -4.19 31.25
CA ALA A 5 -14.29 -5.51 31.02
C ALA A 5 -14.57 -6.01 29.60
N GLU A 6 -15.77 -5.77 29.09
CA GLU A 6 -16.14 -6.12 27.72
C GLU A 6 -15.34 -5.29 26.71
N THR A 7 -15.19 -3.99 26.98
CA THR A 7 -14.36 -3.12 26.16
C THR A 7 -12.91 -3.57 26.17
N GLY A 8 -12.39 -3.98 27.33
CA GLY A 8 -11.04 -4.51 27.45
C GLY A 8 -10.85 -5.78 26.64
N GLY A 9 -11.85 -6.68 26.65
CA GLY A 9 -11.83 -7.92 25.87
C GLY A 9 -11.81 -7.65 24.38
N ALA A 10 -12.61 -6.69 23.91
CA ALA A 10 -12.65 -6.29 22.50
C ALA A 10 -11.30 -5.68 22.05
N MET A 11 -10.71 -4.83 22.90
CA MET A 11 -9.39 -4.26 22.61
C MET A 11 -8.30 -5.33 22.59
N TYR A 12 -8.37 -6.32 23.46
CA TYR A 12 -7.43 -7.44 23.44
C TYR A 12 -7.53 -8.24 22.14
N GLY A 13 -8.73 -8.37 21.58
CA GLY A 13 -8.92 -9.00 20.30
C GLY A 13 -8.13 -8.31 19.19
N PHE A 14 -8.21 -7.00 19.15
CA PHE A 14 -7.45 -6.21 18.17
C PHE A 14 -5.94 -6.28 18.45
N LEU A 15 -5.54 -6.17 19.72
CA LEU A 15 -4.14 -6.23 20.11
C LEU A 15 -3.45 -7.53 19.71
N ALA A 16 -4.20 -8.61 19.60
CA ALA A 16 -3.68 -9.92 19.21
C ALA A 16 -3.56 -10.09 17.70
N CYS A 17 -4.09 -9.16 16.91
CA CYS A 17 -4.10 -9.28 15.45
C CYS A 17 -2.76 -8.86 14.83
N THR A 18 -2.41 -9.53 13.74
CA THR A 18 -1.20 -9.24 12.97
C THR A 18 -1.56 -8.85 11.54
N ALA A 19 -0.59 -8.26 10.84
CA ALA A 19 -0.76 -7.87 9.43
C ALA A 19 -1.18 -9.06 8.56
N ARG A 20 -0.57 -10.23 8.77
CA ARG A 20 -0.88 -11.44 7.99
C ARG A 20 -2.36 -11.80 8.02
N GLN A 21 -3.01 -11.59 9.15
CA GLN A 21 -4.41 -11.98 9.34
C GLN A 21 -5.39 -11.10 8.56
N TYR A 22 -5.02 -9.85 8.29
CA TYR A 22 -5.93 -8.88 7.68
C TYR A 22 -5.45 -8.28 6.37
N MET A 23 -4.22 -8.56 5.95
CA MET A 23 -3.69 -8.05 4.69
C MET A 23 -4.46 -8.62 3.49
N THR A 24 -4.44 -7.87 2.41
CA THR A 24 -4.93 -8.34 1.12
C THR A 24 -3.80 -9.09 0.42
N ARG A 25 -4.05 -10.35 0.08
CA ARG A 25 -3.02 -11.23 -0.53
C ARG A 25 -2.98 -11.15 -2.04
N THR A 26 -4.11 -10.87 -2.66
CA THR A 26 -4.18 -10.71 -4.11
C THR A 26 -3.73 -9.31 -4.48
N VAL A 27 -2.44 -9.18 -4.81
CA VAL A 27 -1.80 -7.89 -5.07
C VAL A 27 -1.36 -7.85 -6.52
N LYS A 28 -1.74 -6.79 -7.21
CA LYS A 28 -1.20 -6.49 -8.54
C LYS A 28 0.14 -5.81 -8.38
N THR A 29 1.11 -6.24 -9.17
CA THR A 29 2.46 -5.70 -9.14
C THR A 29 2.88 -5.25 -10.54
N VAL A 30 3.90 -4.41 -10.59
CA VAL A 30 4.48 -3.95 -11.85
C VAL A 30 5.98 -4.21 -11.82
N THR A 31 6.63 -4.04 -12.96
CA THR A 31 8.08 -4.13 -13.07
C THR A 31 8.64 -2.76 -13.40
N ARG A 32 9.96 -2.61 -13.35
CA ARG A 32 10.61 -1.35 -13.71
C ARG A 32 10.32 -0.95 -15.16
N GLN A 33 10.09 -1.92 -16.03
CA GLN A 33 9.84 -1.72 -17.45
C GLN A 33 8.37 -1.47 -17.78
N THR A 34 7.46 -1.67 -16.83
CA THR A 34 6.05 -1.33 -17.02
C THR A 34 5.95 0.13 -17.47
N THR A 35 5.19 0.40 -18.53
CA THR A 35 5.06 1.77 -19.03
C THR A 35 4.05 2.56 -18.22
N MET A 36 4.14 3.88 -18.29
CA MET A 36 3.15 4.77 -17.70
C MET A 36 1.75 4.50 -18.24
N ARG A 37 1.64 4.13 -19.51
CA ARG A 37 0.37 3.76 -20.15
C ARG A 37 -0.26 2.53 -19.47
N GLU A 38 0.55 1.49 -19.29
CA GLU A 38 0.12 0.27 -18.61
C GLU A 38 -0.25 0.56 -17.16
N LEU A 39 0.54 1.39 -16.50
CA LEU A 39 0.27 1.79 -15.11
C LEU A 39 -1.05 2.55 -15.00
N GLY A 40 -1.29 3.50 -15.90
CA GLY A 40 -2.54 4.26 -15.93
C GLY A 40 -3.76 3.35 -16.11
N ALA A 41 -3.63 2.35 -17.00
CA ALA A 41 -4.69 1.36 -17.21
C ALA A 41 -4.95 0.54 -15.96
N LEU A 42 -3.91 0.18 -15.21
CA LEU A 42 -4.04 -0.54 -13.95
C LEU A 42 -4.76 0.28 -12.89
N PHE A 43 -4.46 1.59 -12.79
CA PHE A 43 -5.15 2.47 -11.86
C PHE A 43 -6.63 2.66 -12.22
N GLU A 44 -6.96 2.63 -13.50
CA GLU A 44 -8.37 2.69 -13.93
C GLU A 44 -9.12 1.40 -13.61
N LYS A 45 -8.46 0.26 -13.78
CA LYS A 45 -9.07 -1.06 -13.62
C LYS A 45 -9.21 -1.45 -12.14
N HIS A 46 -8.27 -1.05 -11.30
CA HIS A 46 -8.20 -1.47 -9.90
C HIS A 46 -8.26 -0.25 -8.98
N ASP A 47 -9.01 -0.37 -7.89
CA ASP A 47 -9.12 0.69 -6.89
C ASP A 47 -7.96 0.60 -5.89
N PHE A 48 -6.74 0.77 -6.38
CA PHE A 48 -5.54 0.81 -5.56
C PHE A 48 -4.88 2.18 -5.66
N ASN A 49 -4.23 2.60 -4.58
CA ASN A 49 -3.51 3.88 -4.56
C ASN A 49 -2.07 3.74 -5.04
N ALA A 50 -1.53 2.52 -5.02
CA ALA A 50 -0.15 2.26 -5.38
C ALA A 50 0.04 0.80 -5.78
N PHE A 51 1.08 0.54 -6.56
CA PHE A 51 1.47 -0.81 -6.95
C PHE A 51 2.92 -1.07 -6.55
N PRO A 52 3.20 -2.23 -5.95
CA PRO A 52 4.58 -2.63 -5.70
C PRO A 52 5.33 -2.90 -7.00
N VAL A 53 6.60 -2.50 -7.02
CA VAL A 53 7.51 -2.78 -8.13
C VAL A 53 8.39 -3.96 -7.74
N LEU A 54 8.31 -5.03 -8.49
CA LEU A 54 9.09 -6.25 -8.23
C LEU A 54 10.28 -6.34 -9.18
N GLU A 55 11.41 -6.77 -8.61
CA GLU A 55 12.62 -7.10 -9.35
C GLU A 55 13.11 -8.44 -8.81
N ASP A 56 13.22 -9.43 -9.69
CA ASP A 56 13.69 -10.78 -9.32
C ASP A 56 12.91 -11.38 -8.14
N GLY A 57 11.60 -11.15 -8.12
CA GLY A 57 10.72 -11.67 -7.09
C GLY A 57 10.73 -10.89 -5.77
N GLN A 58 11.56 -9.87 -5.66
CA GLN A 58 11.65 -9.02 -4.48
C GLN A 58 11.03 -7.65 -4.74
N MET A 59 10.35 -7.10 -3.74
CA MET A 59 9.86 -5.74 -3.84
C MET A 59 10.97 -4.76 -3.53
N THR A 60 11.23 -3.83 -4.46
CA THR A 60 12.27 -2.83 -4.29
C THR A 60 11.73 -1.42 -4.21
N ARG A 61 10.59 -1.16 -4.85
CA ARG A 61 10.02 0.19 -4.97
C ARG A 61 8.51 0.12 -4.93
N LEU A 62 7.90 1.29 -4.87
CA LEU A 62 6.46 1.48 -4.95
C LEU A 62 6.17 2.57 -5.96
N VAL A 63 5.09 2.45 -6.72
CA VAL A 63 4.63 3.52 -7.60
C VAL A 63 3.18 3.84 -7.27
N SER A 64 2.92 5.10 -6.92
CA SER A 64 1.61 5.56 -6.48
C SER A 64 0.89 6.34 -7.58
N LYS A 65 -0.41 6.58 -7.38
CA LYS A 65 -1.17 7.50 -8.22
C LYS A 65 -0.53 8.90 -8.20
N PHE A 66 -0.02 9.32 -7.05
CA PHE A 66 0.66 10.60 -6.93
C PHE A 66 1.92 10.63 -7.80
N ASP A 67 2.71 9.56 -7.79
CA ASP A 67 3.90 9.47 -8.66
C ASP A 67 3.53 9.57 -10.13
N PHE A 68 2.45 8.89 -10.52
CA PHE A 68 1.92 8.96 -11.89
C PHE A 68 1.55 10.38 -12.26
N LEU A 69 0.77 11.05 -11.41
CA LEU A 69 0.31 12.41 -11.67
C LEU A 69 1.46 13.42 -11.66
N ARG A 70 2.42 13.23 -10.76
CA ARG A 70 3.58 14.11 -10.65
C ARG A 70 4.37 14.19 -11.96
N ALA A 71 4.41 13.11 -12.73
CA ALA A 71 5.12 13.07 -14.01
C ALA A 71 4.55 14.10 -15.01
N PHE A 72 3.29 14.48 -14.85
CA PHE A 72 2.62 15.44 -15.73
C PHE A 72 2.65 16.88 -15.18
N ALA A 73 3.15 17.08 -13.96
CA ALA A 73 3.06 18.38 -13.28
C ALA A 73 4.11 19.40 -13.74
N PHE A 74 5.07 19.01 -14.54
CA PHE A 74 6.21 19.84 -14.92
C PHE A 74 6.02 20.63 -16.19
N THR A 75 4.81 20.85 -16.62
CA THR A 75 4.55 21.32 -17.98
C THR A 75 4.32 22.81 -18.11
N SER A 76 4.57 23.63 -17.08
CA SER A 76 4.37 25.08 -17.19
C SER A 76 5.27 25.74 -18.24
N ARG A 77 6.34 25.09 -18.67
CA ARG A 77 7.24 25.57 -19.72
C ARG A 77 7.19 24.75 -21.00
N GLN A 78 6.52 23.60 -20.99
CA GLN A 78 6.36 22.77 -22.16
C GLN A 78 4.91 22.80 -22.57
N ILE A 79 4.62 23.64 -23.52
CA ILE A 79 3.26 23.91 -23.97
C ILE A 79 2.71 22.76 -24.81
N VAL A 80 3.58 21.96 -25.40
CA VAL A 80 3.14 20.81 -26.17
C VAL A 80 3.15 19.59 -25.27
N PRO A 81 1.99 18.99 -25.04
CA PRO A 81 1.95 17.78 -24.24
C PRO A 81 2.68 16.68 -24.99
N HIS A 82 3.80 16.30 -24.46
CA HIS A 82 4.46 15.06 -24.85
C HIS A 82 3.75 13.89 -24.17
N TYR A 83 2.44 13.90 -24.23
CA TYR A 83 1.61 12.92 -23.55
C TYR A 83 1.98 11.50 -23.94
N ASP A 84 2.06 11.25 -25.26
CA ASP A 84 2.42 9.92 -25.75
C ASP A 84 3.83 9.53 -25.35
N GLU A 85 4.76 10.48 -25.38
CA GLU A 85 6.12 10.25 -24.95
C GLU A 85 6.19 9.88 -23.47
N LEU A 86 5.49 10.64 -22.63
CA LEU A 86 5.41 10.36 -21.17
C LEU A 86 4.76 9.01 -20.93
N MET A 87 3.70 8.70 -21.64
CA MET A 87 2.96 7.45 -21.45
C MET A 87 3.74 6.22 -21.90
N ASN A 88 4.76 6.41 -22.74
CA ASN A 88 5.64 5.33 -23.16
C ASN A 88 6.87 5.16 -22.27
N ARG A 89 7.09 6.06 -21.32
CA ARG A 89 8.21 5.96 -20.38
C ARG A 89 8.00 4.84 -19.37
N PRO A 90 9.07 4.21 -18.90
CA PRO A 90 8.96 3.17 -17.86
C PRO A 90 8.70 3.76 -16.48
N VAL A 91 7.99 3.01 -15.64
CA VAL A 91 7.70 3.44 -14.27
C VAL A 91 8.96 3.63 -13.43
N ALA A 92 10.07 3.03 -13.86
CA ALA A 92 11.37 3.21 -13.20
C ALA A 92 11.75 4.68 -13.03
N GLU A 93 11.29 5.55 -13.93
CA GLU A 93 11.61 6.98 -13.88
C GLU A 93 10.79 7.75 -12.85
N VAL A 94 9.66 7.21 -12.39
CA VAL A 94 8.75 7.94 -11.50
C VAL A 94 8.50 7.25 -10.16
N MET A 95 8.94 6.00 -9.99
CA MET A 95 8.69 5.23 -8.78
C MET A 95 9.39 5.82 -7.56
N THR A 96 8.81 5.58 -6.37
CA THR A 96 9.36 6.03 -5.10
C THR A 96 10.53 5.14 -4.67
N GLU A 97 11.65 5.75 -4.31
CA GLU A 97 12.86 5.01 -3.93
C GLU A 97 12.79 4.44 -2.51
N ALA A 98 12.25 5.20 -1.57
CA ALA A 98 12.14 4.77 -0.18
C ALA A 98 10.75 4.18 0.08
N VAL A 99 10.70 2.96 0.57
CA VAL A 99 9.44 2.28 0.83
C VAL A 99 9.40 1.81 2.28
N VAL A 100 8.41 2.30 3.02
CA VAL A 100 8.12 1.80 4.36
C VAL A 100 7.25 0.55 4.19
N HIS A 101 7.64 -0.52 4.86
CA HIS A 101 6.91 -1.78 4.82
C HIS A 101 6.73 -2.33 6.23
N VAL A 102 5.87 -3.32 6.37
CA VAL A 102 5.67 -4.03 7.64
C VAL A 102 5.91 -5.53 7.42
N ASP A 103 6.13 -6.24 8.53
CA ASP A 103 6.27 -7.70 8.50
C ASP A 103 4.92 -8.37 8.60
N PRO A 104 4.80 -9.62 8.11
CA PRO A 104 3.55 -10.38 8.28
C PRO A 104 3.16 -10.55 9.75
N THR A 105 4.14 -10.58 10.65
CA THR A 105 3.91 -10.74 12.09
C THR A 105 3.75 -9.41 12.82
N SER A 106 3.83 -8.29 12.12
CA SER A 106 3.66 -6.97 12.74
C SER A 106 2.28 -6.86 13.40
N PRO A 107 2.22 -6.45 14.67
CA PRO A 107 0.92 -6.21 15.31
C PRO A 107 0.16 -5.09 14.60
N LEU A 108 -1.15 -5.22 14.49
CA LEU A 108 -1.95 -4.17 13.85
C LEU A 108 -1.87 -2.84 14.59
N THR A 109 -1.62 -2.87 15.89
CA THR A 109 -1.38 -1.66 16.67
C THR A 109 -0.19 -0.87 16.15
N ARG A 110 0.90 -1.60 15.80
CA ARG A 110 2.09 -0.97 15.22
C ARG A 110 1.83 -0.45 13.82
N VAL A 111 1.11 -1.22 13.01
CA VAL A 111 0.72 -0.81 11.66
C VAL A 111 -0.12 0.47 11.72
N LEU A 112 -1.10 0.51 12.61
CA LEU A 112 -1.96 1.69 12.80
C LEU A 112 -1.15 2.90 13.25
N GLU A 113 -0.23 2.72 14.19
CA GLU A 113 0.66 3.78 14.66
C GLU A 113 1.46 4.38 13.50
N LEU A 114 2.02 3.53 12.64
CA LEU A 114 2.77 3.97 11.46
C LEU A 114 1.87 4.70 10.46
N MET A 115 0.65 4.20 10.25
CA MET A 115 -0.30 4.86 9.35
C MET A 115 -0.62 6.27 9.82
N VAL A 116 -0.84 6.44 11.12
CA VAL A 116 -1.15 7.74 11.69
C VAL A 116 0.06 8.67 11.62
N SER A 117 1.22 8.19 12.02
CA SER A 117 2.46 8.99 12.03
C SER A 117 2.87 9.44 10.64
N LEU A 118 2.75 8.58 9.65
CA LEU A 118 3.21 8.84 8.29
C LEU A 118 2.09 9.32 7.37
N LYS A 119 0.84 9.34 7.87
CA LYS A 119 -0.34 9.65 7.05
C LYS A 119 -0.43 8.73 5.84
N ALA A 120 0.01 7.49 6.01
CA ALA A 120 0.02 6.51 4.94
C ALA A 120 -1.34 5.85 4.79
N ARG A 121 -1.69 5.45 3.57
CA ARG A 121 -2.95 4.76 3.27
C ARG A 121 -2.79 3.25 3.30
N SER A 122 -1.60 2.76 3.07
CA SER A 122 -1.31 1.34 3.03
C SER A 122 0.18 1.10 3.16
N PHE A 123 0.52 -0.13 3.49
CA PHE A 123 1.92 -0.58 3.50
C PHE A 123 2.01 -1.94 2.82
N PRO A 124 3.06 -2.17 2.04
CA PRO A 124 3.38 -3.52 1.61
C PRO A 124 3.81 -4.36 2.81
N VAL A 125 3.44 -5.62 2.77
CA VAL A 125 3.82 -6.61 3.79
C VAL A 125 4.89 -7.50 3.18
N LEU A 126 6.10 -7.39 3.69
CA LEU A 126 7.26 -8.13 3.17
C LEU A 126 7.77 -9.12 4.22
N ASN A 127 8.14 -10.32 3.77
CA ASN A 127 8.80 -11.27 4.66
C ASN A 127 10.30 -10.93 4.82
N ALA A 128 11.03 -11.76 5.56
CA ALA A 128 12.45 -11.55 5.84
C ALA A 128 13.31 -11.52 4.57
N ASP A 129 12.87 -12.19 3.50
CA ASP A 129 13.57 -12.23 2.22
C ASP A 129 13.13 -11.09 1.28
N ARG A 130 12.39 -10.11 1.80
CA ARG A 130 11.85 -8.96 1.05
C ARG A 130 10.87 -9.38 -0.05
N ARG A 131 10.26 -10.54 0.10
CA ARG A 131 9.22 -10.99 -0.82
C ARG A 131 7.87 -10.45 -0.36
N LEU A 132 7.09 -9.99 -1.32
CA LEU A 132 5.78 -9.41 -1.05
C LEU A 132 4.78 -10.52 -0.70
N GLU A 133 4.18 -10.44 0.48
CA GLU A 133 3.11 -11.34 0.89
C GLU A 133 1.72 -10.75 0.73
N GLY A 134 1.62 -9.42 0.81
CA GLY A 134 0.34 -8.74 0.66
C GLY A 134 0.48 -7.25 0.86
N ILE A 135 -0.67 -6.58 0.93
CA ILE A 135 -0.76 -5.15 1.26
C ILE A 135 -1.76 -5.00 2.41
N ILE A 136 -1.42 -4.20 3.41
CA ILE A 136 -2.31 -3.84 4.51
C ILE A 136 -2.72 -2.37 4.34
N SER A 137 -4.03 -2.14 4.29
CA SER A 137 -4.60 -0.81 4.04
C SER A 137 -5.35 -0.29 5.25
N ARG A 138 -5.74 0.99 5.20
CA ARG A 138 -6.61 1.59 6.22
C ARG A 138 -7.92 0.81 6.34
N GLU A 139 -8.47 0.38 5.22
CA GLU A 139 -9.71 -0.41 5.17
C GLU A 139 -9.55 -1.74 5.90
N ASP A 140 -8.38 -2.37 5.77
CA ASP A 140 -8.09 -3.62 6.48
C ASP A 140 -8.05 -3.41 7.99
N ILE A 141 -7.44 -2.30 8.43
CA ILE A 141 -7.41 -1.95 9.86
C ILE A 141 -8.83 -1.68 10.38
N MET A 142 -9.63 -0.94 9.60
CA MET A 142 -11.02 -0.66 9.98
C MET A 142 -11.82 -1.95 10.10
N ARG A 143 -11.62 -2.89 9.18
CA ARG A 143 -12.28 -4.20 9.24
C ARG A 143 -11.86 -4.97 10.48
N ALA A 144 -10.57 -4.96 10.81
CA ALA A 144 -10.05 -5.64 12.01
C ALA A 144 -10.67 -5.07 13.27
N LEU A 145 -10.75 -3.75 13.37
CA LEU A 145 -11.38 -3.07 14.51
C LEU A 145 -12.86 -3.47 14.64
N LYS A 146 -13.56 -3.47 13.51
CA LYS A 146 -14.97 -3.83 13.49
C LYS A 146 -15.19 -5.28 13.91
N GLU A 147 -14.46 -6.21 13.32
CA GLU A 147 -14.63 -7.63 13.59
C GLU A 147 -14.26 -7.99 15.04
N THR A 148 -13.17 -7.44 15.56
CA THR A 148 -12.74 -7.76 16.92
C THR A 148 -13.61 -7.11 17.99
N THR A 149 -14.22 -5.96 17.69
CA THR A 149 -15.11 -5.30 18.66
C THR A 149 -16.52 -5.89 18.63
N GLN A 150 -16.97 -6.40 17.47
CA GLN A 150 -18.29 -7.05 17.38
C GLN A 150 -18.31 -8.43 18.01
N ASN A 151 -17.19 -9.12 18.02
CA ASN A 151 -17.08 -10.49 18.53
C ASN A 151 -16.62 -10.52 19.99
N GLY A 152 -16.37 -9.38 20.58
CA GLY A 152 -16.05 -9.25 21.98
C GLY A 152 -17.29 -8.90 22.85
#